data_3b7f983d4b8ef0381ea6a66eea83f9a9
#
_entry.id   3b7f983d4b8ef0381ea6a66eea83f9a9
#
_cell.length_a   1.000
_cell.length_b   1.000
_cell.length_c   1.000
_cell.angle_alpha   90.00
_cell.angle_beta   90.00
_cell.angle_gamma   90.00
#
_symmetry.space_group_name_H-M   'P 1'
#
loop_
_entity.id
_entity.type
_entity.pdbx_description
1 polymer ?
#
loop_
_entity_poly.entity_id
_entity_poly.type
_entity_poly.pdbx_seq_one_letter_code
_entity_poly.pdbx_strand_id
1 'polypeptide(L)' 'MKYEMIREIFNQCSNNQMRDVFVSEVDTEDPELVLMNYIKTKEEIIDKTIHPDGTVIFNVVCSGLRQRYSFTPDD' A
#
# COMPACT_ATOMS: atom_id res chain seq x y z
N MET A 1 -6.49 -12.94 9.74
CA MET A 1 -5.12 -13.18 9.29
C MET A 1 -4.27 -11.94 9.52
N LYS A 2 -3.06 -12.12 9.99
CA LYS A 2 -2.17 -10.98 10.24
C LYS A 2 -1.28 -10.71 9.05
N TYR A 3 -1.09 -9.43 8.77
CA TYR A 3 -0.22 -8.97 7.69
C TYR A 3 0.72 -7.90 8.23
N GLU A 4 1.96 -7.92 7.72
CA GLU A 4 2.84 -6.77 7.85
C GLU A 4 2.53 -5.83 6.71
N MET A 5 2.08 -4.62 7.02
CA MET A 5 1.77 -3.61 6.01
C MET A 5 2.92 -2.63 5.90
N ILE A 6 3.43 -2.47 4.69
CA ILE A 6 4.44 -1.46 4.38
C ILE A 6 3.79 -0.45 3.47
N ARG A 7 3.74 0.79 3.93
CA ARG A 7 3.17 1.90 3.18
C ARG A 7 4.30 2.81 2.75
N GLU A 8 4.44 2.97 1.44
CA GLU A 8 5.47 3.80 0.85
C GLU A 8 4.82 4.98 0.14
N ILE A 9 5.24 6.18 0.49
CA ILE A 9 4.75 7.41 -0.13
C ILE A 9 5.89 8.02 -0.91
N PHE A 10 5.71 8.17 -2.23
CA PHE A 10 6.73 8.70 -3.12
C PHE A 10 6.52 10.20 -3.28
N ASN A 11 7.37 10.99 -2.61
CA ASN A 11 7.32 12.44 -2.71
C ASN A 11 8.08 12.89 -3.95
N GLN A 12 7.40 13.64 -4.82
CA GLN A 12 7.99 14.20 -6.00
C GLN A 12 8.51 15.62 -5.70
N CYS A 13 9.51 15.72 -4.85
CA CYS A 13 10.24 16.98 -4.73
C CYS A 13 11.31 17.02 -5.81
N SER A 14 11.43 18.14 -6.49
CA SER A 14 12.24 18.30 -7.70
C SER A 14 13.72 18.01 -7.52
N ASN A 15 14.22 17.88 -6.29
CA ASN A 15 15.63 17.60 -6.00
C ASN A 15 15.87 16.46 -5.04
N ASN A 16 14.81 15.81 -4.55
CA ASN A 16 14.94 14.71 -3.60
C ASN A 16 13.91 13.64 -3.94
N GLN A 17 14.41 12.47 -4.31
CA GLN A 17 13.57 11.28 -4.39
C GLN A 17 13.39 10.73 -2.98
N MET A 18 12.69 11.49 -2.13
CA MET A 18 12.42 11.04 -0.79
C MET A 18 11.18 10.16 -0.77
N ARG A 19 11.36 9.00 -0.19
CA ARG A 19 10.29 8.03 0.00
C ARG A 19 10.06 7.88 1.49
N ASP A 20 8.84 8.17 1.93
CA ASP A 20 8.46 7.91 3.30
C ASP A 20 7.98 6.47 3.41
N VAL A 21 8.51 5.73 4.37
CA VAL A 21 8.16 4.34 4.59
C VAL A 21 7.58 4.18 5.99
N PHE A 22 6.39 3.60 6.06
CA PHE A 22 5.72 3.30 7.32
C PHE A 22 5.45 1.80 7.40
N VAL A 23 5.83 1.18 8.50
CA VAL A 23 5.63 -0.24 8.73
C VAL A 23 4.66 -0.42 9.89
N SER A 24 3.63 -1.23 9.69
CA SER A 24 2.68 -1.53 10.75
C SER A 24 2.15 -2.95 10.58
N GLU A 25 1.52 -3.46 11.64
CA GLU A 25 0.90 -4.77 11.62
C GLU A 25 -0.61 -4.59 11.59
N VAL A 26 -1.30 -5.32 10.71
CA VAL A 26 -2.75 -5.27 10.60
C VAL A 26 -3.33 -6.68 10.64
N ASP A 27 -4.54 -6.80 11.17
CA ASP A 27 -5.26 -8.06 11.21
C ASP A 27 -6.54 -7.88 10.39
N THR A 28 -6.62 -8.57 9.27
CA THR A 28 -7.75 -8.47 8.36
C THR A 28 -7.89 -9.73 7.52
N GLU A 29 -9.12 -10.00 7.10
CA GLU A 29 -9.37 -11.07 6.13
C GLU A 29 -9.14 -10.59 4.70
N ASP A 30 -9.18 -9.27 4.46
CA ASP A 30 -9.04 -8.71 3.13
C ASP A 30 -8.19 -7.44 3.18
N PRO A 31 -6.94 -7.49 2.67
CA PRO A 31 -6.07 -6.31 2.64
C PRO A 31 -6.66 -5.10 1.93
N GLU A 32 -7.52 -5.32 0.92
CA GLU A 32 -8.14 -4.22 0.20
C GLU A 32 -9.04 -3.38 1.13
N LEU A 33 -9.69 -4.01 2.12
CA LEU A 33 -10.51 -3.30 3.09
C LEU A 33 -9.66 -2.35 3.93
N VAL A 34 -8.45 -2.79 4.31
CA VAL A 34 -7.52 -1.93 5.03
C VAL A 34 -7.08 -0.78 4.15
N LEU A 35 -6.76 -1.06 2.89
CA LEU A 35 -6.36 -0.04 1.93
C LEU A 35 -7.43 1.05 1.79
N MET A 36 -8.69 0.66 1.76
CA MET A 36 -9.80 1.61 1.61
C MET A 36 -9.92 2.61 2.76
N ASN A 37 -9.26 2.35 3.89
CA ASN A 37 -9.19 3.32 4.97
C ASN A 37 -8.22 4.47 4.68
N TYR A 38 -7.32 4.28 3.72
CA TYR A 38 -6.29 5.26 3.38
C TYR A 38 -6.56 5.99 2.06
N ILE A 39 -7.41 5.42 1.21
CA ILE A 39 -7.76 6.01 -0.08
C ILE A 39 -9.24 6.35 -0.11
N LYS A 40 -9.63 7.23 -1.02
CA LYS A 40 -11.02 7.71 -1.10
C LYS A 40 -11.89 6.83 -1.97
N THR A 41 -11.36 6.36 -3.10
CA THR A 41 -12.13 5.55 -4.05
C THR A 41 -11.25 4.45 -4.63
N LYS A 42 -11.90 3.38 -5.12
CA LYS A 42 -11.19 2.29 -5.79
C LYS A 42 -10.52 2.73 -7.09
N GLU A 43 -10.97 3.83 -7.67
CA GLU A 43 -10.40 4.37 -8.91
C GLU A 43 -8.98 4.90 -8.70
N GLU A 44 -8.60 5.18 -7.47
CA GLU A 44 -7.24 5.58 -7.14
C GLU A 44 -6.25 4.42 -7.22
N ILE A 45 -6.73 3.18 -7.20
CA ILE A 45 -5.88 1.99 -7.35
C ILE A 45 -5.51 1.84 -8.81
N ILE A 46 -4.20 1.98 -9.11
CA ILE A 46 -3.69 1.83 -10.46
C ILE A 46 -3.45 0.37 -10.78
N ASP A 47 -2.93 -0.39 -9.80
CA ASP A 47 -2.45 -1.74 -10.02
C ASP A 47 -2.55 -2.56 -8.73
N LYS A 48 -2.84 -3.85 -8.89
CA LYS A 48 -2.87 -4.80 -7.79
C LYS A 48 -2.09 -6.03 -8.24
N THR A 49 -1.09 -6.43 -7.45
CA THR A 49 -0.28 -7.61 -7.73
C THR A 49 -0.36 -8.58 -6.55
N ILE A 50 -0.56 -9.86 -6.84
CA ILE A 50 -0.57 -10.90 -5.82
C ILE A 50 0.59 -11.84 -6.12
N HIS A 51 1.51 -11.97 -5.16
CA HIS A 51 2.65 -12.86 -5.29
C HIS A 51 2.30 -14.28 -4.83
N PRO A 52 3.05 -15.30 -5.28
CA PRO A 52 2.78 -16.68 -4.87
C PRO A 52 2.87 -16.94 -3.38
N ASP A 53 3.62 -16.14 -2.64
CA ASP A 53 3.76 -16.25 -1.19
C ASP A 53 2.59 -15.64 -0.41
N GLY A 54 1.62 -15.06 -1.12
CA GLY A 54 0.47 -14.41 -0.50
C GLY A 54 0.64 -12.92 -0.29
N THR A 55 1.78 -12.34 -0.64
CA THR A 55 1.98 -10.88 -0.56
C THR A 55 1.10 -10.19 -1.58
N VAL A 56 0.36 -9.17 -1.13
CA VAL A 56 -0.50 -8.35 -1.99
C VAL A 56 0.05 -6.95 -2.04
N ILE A 57 0.26 -6.43 -3.24
CA ILE A 57 0.82 -5.10 -3.45
C ILE A 57 -0.18 -4.26 -4.24
N PHE A 58 -0.53 -3.10 -3.68
CA PHE A 58 -1.38 -2.11 -4.34
C PHE A 58 -0.55 -0.88 -4.68
N ASN A 59 -0.62 -0.46 -5.94
CA ASN A 59 -0.09 0.83 -6.36
C ASN A 59 -1.25 1.78 -6.54
N VAL A 60 -1.20 2.93 -5.86
CA VAL A 60 -2.29 3.89 -5.89
C VAL A 60 -1.75 5.29 -6.18
N VAL A 61 -2.62 6.14 -6.72
CA VAL A 61 -2.35 7.57 -6.85
C VAL A 61 -3.47 8.30 -6.12
N CYS A 62 -3.11 9.00 -5.06
CA CYS A 62 -4.06 9.74 -4.24
C CYS A 62 -3.67 11.22 -4.26
N SER A 63 -4.55 12.06 -4.79
CA SER A 63 -4.30 13.50 -4.92
C SER A 63 -3.00 13.82 -5.66
N GLY A 64 -2.71 13.05 -6.71
CA GLY A 64 -1.49 13.22 -7.49
C GLY A 64 -0.23 12.63 -6.87
N LEU A 65 -0.33 12.03 -5.70
CA LEU A 65 0.79 11.45 -4.98
C LEU A 65 0.78 9.93 -5.12
N ARG A 66 1.88 9.38 -5.60
CA ARG A 66 2.01 7.92 -5.76
C ARG A 66 2.32 7.28 -4.44
N GLN A 67 1.63 6.17 -4.16
CA GLN A 67 1.83 5.38 -2.95
C GLN A 67 1.82 3.91 -3.28
N ARG A 68 2.54 3.13 -2.50
CA ARG A 68 2.53 1.67 -2.60
C ARG A 68 2.19 1.09 -1.25
N TYR A 69 1.26 0.16 -1.24
CA TYR A 69 0.85 -0.57 -0.03
C TYR A 69 1.17 -2.03 -0.25
N SER A 70 2.04 -2.59 0.59
CA SER A 70 2.42 -4.00 0.52
C SER A 70 1.91 -4.71 1.77
N PHE A 71 1.21 -5.83 1.57
CA PHE A 71 0.67 -6.63 2.67
C PHE A 71 1.30 -8.01 2.59
N THR A 72 2.18 -8.32 3.53
CA THR A 72 2.87 -9.61 3.60
C THR A 72 2.27 -10.43 4.73
N PRO A 73 1.80 -11.66 4.47
CA PRO A 73 1.29 -12.51 5.53
C PRO A 73 2.32 -12.75 6.62
N ASP A 74 1.91 -12.59 7.87
CA ASP A 74 2.79 -12.67 9.04
C ASP A 74 2.31 -13.76 10.00
N ASP A 75 2.01 -14.92 9.44
CA ASP A 75 1.61 -16.10 10.23
C ASP A 75 2.68 -17.17 10.19
#